data_bc131823cdd335b0aa19d24892f97f1d
#
_entry.id   bc131823cdd335b0aa19d24892f97f1d
#
_cell.length_a   1.000
_cell.length_b   1.000
_cell.length_c   1.000
_cell.angle_alpha   90.00
_cell.angle_beta   90.00
_cell.angle_gamma   90.00
#
_symmetry.space_group_name_H-M   'P 1'
#
loop_
_entity.id
_entity.type
_entity.pdbx_description
1 polymer ?
#
loop_
_entity_poly.entity_id
_entity_poly.type
_entity_poly.pdbx_seq_one_letter_code
_entity_poly.pdbx_strand_id
1 'polypeptide(L)'
;YISNYATLQVKDVLARLDGIGDVQVFGARDYAMRIWLDPDRIASRGMTAGEVVAALRSQNVQVASGVLNQPPVPVQGAFQLNIETQGRLIDPRQFSNIVVRTDPDGRVTRVRDIGRVELAAQDYGTNGYLDERPAVPLLIFQRPGSNALATAERILATMEELSASFPAGLRYDIVYNPTEFIAESVNEVIKTIFEAVALVVIVVILFLQTWRASIVPIVAIPVSLIGAFAI
;
A
#
# COMPACT_ATOMS: atom_id res chain seq x y z
N TYR A 1 5.93 -0.42 -13.39
CA TYR A 1 6.42 0.80 -12.75
C TYR A 1 5.38 1.43 -11.83
N ILE A 2 4.17 1.78 -12.32
CA ILE A 2 3.10 2.46 -11.55
C ILE A 2 2.77 1.69 -10.27
N SER A 3 2.56 0.40 -10.37
CA SER A 3 2.23 -0.47 -9.23
C SER A 3 3.32 -0.45 -8.15
N ASN A 4 4.58 -0.59 -8.54
CA ASN A 4 5.71 -0.55 -7.61
C ASN A 4 5.84 0.83 -6.94
N TYR A 5 5.64 1.91 -7.70
CA TYR A 5 5.62 3.26 -7.17
C TYR A 5 4.49 3.44 -6.14
N ALA A 6 3.27 3.01 -6.50
CA ALA A 6 2.11 3.07 -5.62
C ALA A 6 2.33 2.28 -4.32
N THR A 7 2.96 1.10 -4.41
CA THR A 7 3.25 0.27 -3.22
C THR A 7 4.31 0.90 -2.32
N LEU A 8 5.41 1.40 -2.88
CA LEU A 8 6.55 1.88 -2.08
C LEU A 8 6.41 3.33 -1.60
N GLN A 9 5.76 4.20 -2.38
CA GLN A 9 5.74 5.63 -2.11
C GLN A 9 4.39 6.14 -1.62
N VAL A 10 3.29 5.52 -2.04
CA VAL A 10 1.94 6.02 -1.72
C VAL A 10 1.29 5.19 -0.61
N LYS A 11 1.24 3.87 -0.76
CA LYS A 11 0.58 2.96 0.17
C LYS A 11 1.07 3.15 1.60
N ASP A 12 2.39 3.15 1.81
CA ASP A 12 2.97 3.21 3.15
C ASP A 12 2.73 4.56 3.84
N VAL A 13 2.66 5.65 3.07
CA VAL A 13 2.33 6.97 3.61
C VAL A 13 0.87 7.02 4.02
N LEU A 14 -0.04 6.59 3.15
CA LEU A 14 -1.47 6.56 3.44
C LEU A 14 -1.81 5.64 4.61
N ALA A 15 -1.20 4.47 4.69
CA ALA A 15 -1.45 3.50 5.76
C ALA A 15 -1.10 4.00 7.17
N ARG A 16 -0.27 5.05 7.27
CA ARG A 16 0.12 5.68 8.56
C ARG A 16 -0.83 6.77 9.01
N LEU A 17 -1.76 7.21 8.16
CA LEU A 17 -2.72 8.24 8.53
C LEU A 17 -3.70 7.73 9.57
N ASP A 18 -4.03 8.60 10.52
CA ASP A 18 -5.03 8.24 11.53
C ASP A 18 -6.42 8.06 10.90
N GLY A 19 -7.11 7.01 11.34
CA GLY A 19 -8.42 6.64 10.81
C GLY A 19 -8.36 5.62 9.67
N ILE A 20 -7.19 5.28 9.14
CA ILE A 20 -7.02 4.22 8.13
C ILE A 20 -6.79 2.87 8.82
N GLY A 21 -7.51 1.85 8.35
CA GLY A 21 -7.39 0.47 8.78
C GLY A 21 -6.49 -0.36 7.87
N ASP A 22 -6.65 -0.19 6.56
CA ASP A 22 -5.85 -0.90 5.56
C ASP A 22 -5.77 -0.12 4.24
N VAL A 23 -4.71 -0.35 3.48
CA VAL A 23 -4.54 0.18 2.12
C VAL A 23 -4.11 -0.96 1.21
N GLN A 24 -4.93 -1.28 0.22
CA GLN A 24 -4.69 -2.37 -0.73
C GLN A 24 -4.41 -1.82 -2.13
N VAL A 25 -3.34 -2.33 -2.73
CA VAL A 25 -2.98 -2.03 -4.13
C VAL A 25 -3.40 -3.23 -4.96
N PHE A 26 -4.42 -3.06 -5.81
CA PHE A 26 -4.90 -4.13 -6.67
C PHE A 26 -4.07 -4.20 -7.96
N GLY A 27 -3.77 -5.44 -8.39
CA GLY A 27 -2.90 -5.66 -9.54
C GLY A 27 -1.47 -5.18 -9.28
N ALA A 28 -1.05 -5.18 -8.02
CA ALA A 28 0.33 -4.87 -7.66
C ALA A 28 1.26 -5.83 -8.38
N ARG A 29 2.20 -5.28 -9.14
CA ARG A 29 3.20 -6.01 -9.89
C ARG A 29 4.56 -5.72 -9.26
N ASP A 30 4.81 -6.39 -8.14
CA ASP A 30 6.12 -6.31 -7.51
C ASP A 30 7.19 -6.82 -8.48
N TYR A 31 8.35 -6.23 -8.42
CA TYR A 31 9.48 -6.72 -9.20
C TYR A 31 9.96 -8.06 -8.62
N ALA A 32 10.16 -9.01 -9.52
CA ALA A 32 10.73 -10.30 -9.18
C ALA A 32 11.80 -10.69 -10.19
N MET A 33 12.77 -11.46 -9.74
CA MET A 33 13.74 -12.08 -10.62
C MET A 33 13.08 -13.30 -11.27
N ARG A 34 12.71 -13.18 -12.55
CA ARG A 34 12.10 -14.25 -13.33
C ARG A 34 13.14 -15.05 -14.08
N ILE A 35 13.03 -16.36 -13.97
CA ILE A 35 13.88 -17.30 -14.68
C ILE A 35 12.99 -18.13 -15.59
N TRP A 36 13.16 -17.90 -16.90
CA TRP A 36 12.45 -18.63 -17.93
C TRP A 36 13.30 -19.83 -18.33
N LEU A 37 12.87 -21.01 -17.89
CA LEU A 37 13.56 -22.25 -18.18
C LEU A 37 13.17 -22.75 -19.59
N ASP A 38 14.18 -23.22 -20.31
CA ASP A 38 14.02 -23.87 -21.62
C ASP A 38 13.90 -25.39 -21.41
N PRO A 39 12.74 -26.00 -21.67
CA PRO A 39 12.52 -27.43 -21.41
C PRO A 39 13.48 -28.32 -22.20
N ASP A 40 13.77 -27.97 -23.43
CA ASP A 40 14.64 -28.79 -24.31
C ASP A 40 16.09 -28.76 -23.82
N ARG A 41 16.55 -27.61 -23.40
CA ARG A 41 17.89 -27.47 -22.82
C ARG A 41 18.04 -28.17 -21.48
N ILE A 42 17.02 -28.20 -20.67
CA ILE A 42 17.00 -28.93 -19.39
C ILE A 42 17.01 -30.44 -19.68
N ALA A 43 16.12 -30.88 -20.55
CA ALA A 43 16.01 -32.30 -20.91
C ALA A 43 17.31 -32.84 -21.56
N SER A 44 17.94 -32.07 -22.47
CA SER A 44 19.19 -32.47 -23.12
C SER A 44 20.36 -32.64 -22.14
N ARG A 45 20.26 -32.05 -20.95
CA ARG A 45 21.24 -32.20 -19.87
C ARG A 45 20.81 -33.20 -18.81
N GLY A 46 19.73 -33.93 -19.02
CA GLY A 46 19.20 -34.93 -18.09
C GLY A 46 18.80 -34.33 -16.73
N MET A 47 18.25 -33.11 -16.76
CA MET A 47 17.85 -32.35 -15.57
C MET A 47 16.33 -32.17 -15.52
N THR A 48 15.82 -31.91 -14.33
CA THR A 48 14.42 -31.56 -14.08
C THR A 48 14.29 -30.10 -13.64
N ALA A 49 13.13 -29.49 -13.84
CA ALA A 49 12.86 -28.14 -13.32
C ALA A 49 12.96 -28.08 -11.79
N GLY A 50 12.62 -29.17 -11.10
CA GLY A 50 12.73 -29.27 -9.64
C GLY A 50 14.16 -29.15 -9.14
N GLU A 51 15.13 -29.80 -9.82
CA GLU A 51 16.55 -29.69 -9.49
C GLU A 51 17.07 -28.26 -9.68
N VAL A 52 16.62 -27.57 -10.74
CA VAL A 52 16.96 -26.18 -10.98
C VAL A 52 16.44 -25.29 -9.83
N VAL A 53 15.19 -25.46 -9.44
CA VAL A 53 14.57 -24.70 -8.33
C VAL A 53 15.30 -24.97 -7.02
N ALA A 54 15.69 -26.22 -6.74
CA ALA A 54 16.44 -26.57 -5.54
C ALA A 54 17.82 -25.88 -5.52
N ALA A 55 18.54 -25.88 -6.65
CA ALA A 55 19.83 -25.20 -6.77
C ALA A 55 19.71 -23.69 -6.59
N LEU A 56 18.68 -23.05 -7.17
CA LEU A 56 18.40 -21.64 -7.01
C LEU A 56 18.13 -21.27 -5.54
N ARG A 57 17.33 -22.08 -4.84
CA ARG A 57 17.02 -21.87 -3.43
C ARG A 57 18.26 -22.01 -2.55
N SER A 58 19.12 -22.97 -2.83
CA SER A 58 20.33 -23.20 -2.03
C SER A 58 21.37 -22.09 -2.15
N GLN A 59 21.41 -21.40 -3.29
CA GLN A 59 22.42 -20.35 -3.56
C GLN A 59 21.90 -18.92 -3.35
N ASN A 60 20.58 -18.72 -3.30
CA ASN A 60 19.98 -17.41 -3.01
C ASN A 60 19.50 -17.35 -1.56
N VAL A 61 20.40 -17.57 -0.62
CA VAL A 61 20.14 -17.58 0.82
C VAL A 61 20.87 -16.41 1.46
N GLN A 62 20.19 -15.73 2.38
CA GLN A 62 20.82 -14.77 3.25
C GLN A 62 21.36 -15.49 4.48
N VAL A 63 22.69 -15.59 4.57
CA VAL A 63 23.36 -16.19 5.71
C VAL A 63 23.80 -15.08 6.64
N ALA A 64 23.48 -15.22 7.93
CA ALA A 64 24.03 -14.34 8.94
C ALA A 64 25.54 -14.61 9.05
N SER A 65 26.33 -13.58 8.76
CA SER A 65 27.78 -13.65 8.90
C SER A 65 28.15 -13.61 10.38
N GLY A 66 29.11 -14.42 10.76
CA GLY A 66 29.65 -14.42 12.11
C GLY A 66 30.85 -13.49 12.27
N VAL A 67 31.38 -13.46 13.49
CA VAL A 67 32.62 -12.76 13.83
C VAL A 67 33.63 -13.80 14.29
N LEU A 68 34.84 -13.80 13.72
CA LEU A 68 35.94 -14.62 14.18
C LEU A 68 36.55 -13.97 15.44
N ASN A 69 37.03 -14.80 16.38
CA ASN A 69 37.61 -14.36 17.65
C ASN A 69 36.66 -13.61 18.60
N GLN A 70 35.35 -13.82 18.48
CA GLN A 70 34.37 -13.33 19.45
C GLN A 70 34.34 -14.27 20.68
N PRO A 71 34.45 -13.76 21.91
CA PRO A 71 34.32 -14.59 23.12
C PRO A 71 32.99 -15.35 23.18
N PRO A 72 32.95 -16.59 23.70
CA PRO A 72 34.05 -17.32 24.37
C PRO A 72 34.91 -18.12 23.36
N VAL A 73 36.20 -17.83 23.33
CA VAL A 73 37.20 -18.58 22.55
C VAL A 73 38.34 -19.06 23.49
N PRO A 74 38.95 -20.23 23.25
CA PRO A 74 40.00 -20.77 24.11
C PRO A 74 41.24 -19.87 24.19
N VAL A 75 41.56 -19.18 23.10
CA VAL A 75 42.67 -18.22 23.00
C VAL A 75 42.13 -16.94 22.36
N GLN A 76 42.15 -15.84 23.10
CA GLN A 76 41.73 -14.54 22.57
C GLN A 76 42.77 -14.00 21.59
N GLY A 77 42.38 -13.84 20.34
CA GLY A 77 43.17 -13.14 19.33
C GLY A 77 43.11 -11.61 19.54
N ALA A 78 44.16 -10.91 19.07
CA ALA A 78 44.28 -9.46 19.20
C ALA A 78 43.19 -8.68 18.40
N PHE A 79 42.54 -9.32 17.42
CA PHE A 79 41.58 -8.69 16.54
C PHE A 79 40.34 -9.58 16.35
N GLN A 80 39.17 -8.94 16.28
CA GLN A 80 37.92 -9.55 15.79
C GLN A 80 37.80 -9.28 14.30
N LEU A 81 37.48 -10.31 13.54
CA LEU A 81 37.26 -10.20 12.08
C LEU A 81 35.82 -10.48 11.76
N ASN A 82 35.13 -9.49 11.20
CA ASN A 82 33.79 -9.67 10.68
C ASN A 82 33.85 -10.47 9.36
N ILE A 83 33.02 -11.51 9.28
CA ILE A 83 32.83 -12.26 8.04
C ILE A 83 31.74 -11.59 7.27
N GLU A 84 32.03 -11.08 6.10
CA GLU A 84 31.02 -10.56 5.18
C GLU A 84 30.68 -11.63 4.14
N THR A 85 29.38 -11.88 3.95
CA THR A 85 28.86 -12.76 2.90
C THR A 85 28.10 -11.93 1.87
N GLN A 86 28.06 -12.39 0.64
CA GLN A 86 27.43 -11.69 -0.46
C GLN A 86 25.91 -11.44 -0.25
N GLY A 87 25.26 -12.14 0.65
CA GLY A 87 23.83 -12.02 0.88
C GLY A 87 22.96 -12.51 -0.29
N ARG A 88 21.72 -12.01 -0.35
CA ARG A 88 20.83 -12.33 -1.47
C ARG A 88 21.28 -11.69 -2.76
N LEU A 89 21.11 -12.43 -3.85
CA LEU A 89 21.40 -11.93 -5.19
C LEU A 89 20.35 -10.91 -5.61
N ILE A 90 20.79 -9.80 -6.25
CA ILE A 90 19.91 -8.70 -6.65
C ILE A 90 19.98 -8.39 -8.15
N ASP A 91 20.99 -8.89 -8.86
CA ASP A 91 21.24 -8.59 -10.27
C ASP A 91 20.93 -9.81 -11.16
N PRO A 92 20.26 -9.64 -12.32
CA PRO A 92 20.00 -10.73 -13.27
C PRO A 92 21.26 -11.49 -13.70
N ARG A 93 22.41 -10.82 -13.78
CA ARG A 93 23.68 -11.46 -14.11
C ARG A 93 24.16 -12.41 -13.03
N GLN A 94 23.96 -12.06 -11.75
CA GLN A 94 24.28 -12.93 -10.64
C GLN A 94 23.45 -14.21 -10.71
N PHE A 95 22.12 -14.08 -10.90
CA PHE A 95 21.23 -15.21 -11.09
C PHE A 95 21.58 -16.06 -12.31
N SER A 96 21.94 -15.44 -13.42
CA SER A 96 22.38 -16.15 -14.63
C SER A 96 23.62 -17.00 -14.42
N ASN A 97 24.50 -16.63 -13.49
CA ASN A 97 25.73 -17.32 -13.18
C ASN A 97 25.60 -18.39 -12.09
N ILE A 98 24.44 -18.53 -11.46
CA ILE A 98 24.18 -19.62 -10.49
C ILE A 98 24.52 -20.96 -11.13
N VAL A 99 25.29 -21.77 -10.44
CA VAL A 99 25.63 -23.14 -10.84
C VAL A 99 24.47 -24.05 -10.47
N VAL A 100 23.85 -24.68 -11.47
CA VAL A 100 22.72 -25.57 -11.26
C VAL A 100 23.20 -27.02 -11.07
N ARG A 101 24.22 -27.42 -11.82
CA ARG A 101 24.81 -28.74 -11.74
C ARG A 101 26.30 -28.72 -12.08
N THR A 102 27.04 -29.58 -11.44
CA THR A 102 28.42 -29.92 -11.80
C THR A 102 28.47 -31.41 -12.06
N ASP A 103 28.85 -31.79 -13.28
CA ASP A 103 28.97 -33.19 -13.67
C ASP A 103 30.28 -33.79 -13.11
N PRO A 104 30.41 -35.10 -13.04
CA PRO A 104 31.63 -35.78 -12.53
C PRO A 104 32.90 -35.47 -13.34
N ASP A 105 32.74 -35.10 -14.61
CA ASP A 105 33.81 -34.67 -15.52
C ASP A 105 34.23 -33.20 -15.32
N GLY A 106 33.66 -32.52 -14.32
CA GLY A 106 33.95 -31.13 -13.97
C GLY A 106 33.19 -30.11 -14.83
N ARG A 107 32.29 -30.55 -15.73
CA ARG A 107 31.46 -29.63 -16.52
C ARG A 107 30.42 -28.96 -15.63
N VAL A 108 30.37 -27.63 -15.71
CA VAL A 108 29.45 -26.79 -14.93
C VAL A 108 28.30 -26.32 -15.80
N THR A 109 27.08 -26.60 -15.40
CA THR A 109 25.86 -26.03 -16.01
C THR A 109 25.36 -24.86 -15.16
N ARG A 110 25.19 -23.70 -15.80
CA ARG A 110 24.67 -22.47 -15.15
C ARG A 110 23.26 -22.17 -15.62
N VAL A 111 22.56 -21.30 -14.90
CA VAL A 111 21.18 -20.88 -15.27
C VAL A 111 21.12 -20.33 -16.70
N ARG A 112 22.09 -19.54 -17.12
CA ARG A 112 22.18 -19.01 -18.50
C ARG A 112 22.26 -20.09 -19.59
N ASP A 113 22.71 -21.28 -19.26
CA ASP A 113 22.84 -22.39 -20.21
C ASP A 113 21.53 -23.11 -20.46
N ILE A 114 20.56 -22.97 -19.54
CA ILE A 114 19.27 -23.65 -19.51
C ILE A 114 18.07 -22.71 -19.55
N GLY A 115 18.31 -21.39 -19.56
CA GLY A 115 17.23 -20.42 -19.54
C GLY A 115 17.71 -18.98 -19.63
N ARG A 116 16.79 -18.04 -19.46
CA ARG A 116 17.08 -16.61 -19.38
C ARG A 116 16.59 -16.04 -18.06
N VAL A 117 17.29 -15.02 -17.58
CA VAL A 117 16.97 -14.30 -16.34
C VAL A 117 16.62 -12.86 -16.67
N GLU A 118 15.55 -12.36 -16.11
CA GLU A 118 15.14 -10.96 -16.25
C GLU A 118 14.49 -10.46 -14.95
N LEU A 119 14.68 -9.18 -14.67
CA LEU A 119 13.93 -8.47 -13.66
C LEU A 119 12.60 -8.02 -14.27
N ALA A 120 11.50 -8.60 -13.83
CA ALA A 120 10.18 -8.34 -14.40
C ALA A 120 9.10 -8.42 -13.31
N ALA A 121 7.83 -8.22 -13.68
CA ALA A 121 6.75 -8.33 -12.72
C ALA A 121 6.60 -9.77 -12.20
N GLN A 122 6.29 -9.90 -10.91
CA GLN A 122 6.07 -11.19 -10.27
C GLN A 122 4.85 -11.90 -10.85
N ASP A 123 3.79 -11.17 -11.17
CA ASP A 123 2.56 -11.69 -11.77
C ASP A 123 2.07 -10.78 -12.89
N TYR A 124 1.42 -11.36 -13.89
CA TYR A 124 0.78 -10.69 -15.04
C TYR A 124 -0.71 -10.99 -15.14
N GLY A 125 -1.29 -11.69 -14.17
CA GLY A 125 -2.68 -12.14 -14.19
C GLY A 125 -3.71 -11.03 -14.13
N THR A 126 -3.37 -9.90 -13.49
CA THR A 126 -4.30 -8.79 -13.28
C THR A 126 -3.80 -7.51 -13.94
N ASN A 127 -4.67 -6.87 -14.74
CA ASN A 127 -4.45 -5.57 -15.33
C ASN A 127 -5.57 -4.63 -14.90
N GLY A 128 -5.22 -3.45 -14.40
CA GLY A 128 -6.16 -2.36 -14.12
C GLY A 128 -6.18 -1.33 -15.24
N TYR A 129 -7.37 -0.83 -15.55
CA TYR A 129 -7.57 0.24 -16.52
C TYR A 129 -8.56 1.25 -15.96
N LEU A 130 -8.33 2.51 -16.26
CA LEU A 130 -9.26 3.61 -16.04
C LEU A 130 -9.34 4.40 -17.34
N ASP A 131 -10.53 4.52 -17.92
CA ASP A 131 -10.75 5.17 -19.21
C ASP A 131 -9.76 4.69 -20.29
N GLU A 132 -9.68 3.37 -20.45
CA GLU A 132 -8.79 2.67 -21.41
C GLU A 132 -7.29 2.87 -21.18
N ARG A 133 -6.90 3.59 -20.14
CA ARG A 133 -5.49 3.81 -19.78
C ARG A 133 -5.06 2.84 -18.67
N PRO A 134 -3.84 2.34 -18.70
CA PRO A 134 -3.33 1.51 -17.61
C PRO A 134 -3.40 2.26 -16.27
N ALA A 135 -4.05 1.64 -15.29
CA ALA A 135 -4.23 2.20 -13.96
C ALA A 135 -3.99 1.14 -12.88
N VAL A 136 -3.68 1.60 -11.70
CA VAL A 136 -3.52 0.75 -10.51
C VAL A 136 -4.49 1.24 -9.45
N PRO A 137 -5.55 0.46 -9.14
CA PRO A 137 -6.49 0.82 -8.10
C PRO A 137 -5.84 0.73 -6.72
N LEU A 138 -5.99 1.81 -5.94
CA LEU A 138 -5.72 1.83 -4.51
C LEU A 138 -7.07 1.83 -3.77
N LEU A 139 -7.29 0.83 -2.94
CA LEU A 139 -8.45 0.77 -2.07
C LEU A 139 -8.02 1.10 -0.65
N ILE A 140 -8.66 2.11 -0.08
CA ILE A 140 -8.37 2.59 1.27
C ILE A 140 -9.56 2.23 2.15
N PHE A 141 -9.31 1.45 3.19
CA PHE A 141 -10.31 1.01 4.14
C PHE A 141 -10.18 1.80 5.43
N GLN A 142 -11.30 2.36 5.85
CA GLN A 142 -11.39 3.09 7.10
C GLN A 142 -11.32 2.12 8.30
N ARG A 143 -10.69 2.56 9.38
CA ARG A 143 -10.71 1.83 10.66
C ARG A 143 -12.09 1.96 11.29
N PRO A 144 -12.70 0.87 11.78
CA PRO A 144 -13.96 0.93 12.52
C PRO A 144 -13.90 1.92 13.68
N GLY A 145 -14.95 2.74 13.80
CA GLY A 145 -15.05 3.76 14.84
C GLY A 145 -14.32 5.07 14.59
N SER A 146 -13.57 5.22 13.47
CA SER A 146 -12.97 6.49 13.10
C SER A 146 -13.97 7.41 12.39
N ASN A 147 -13.72 8.71 12.39
CA ASN A 147 -14.53 9.70 11.68
C ASN A 147 -14.25 9.65 10.18
N ALA A 148 -15.25 9.23 9.39
CA ALA A 148 -15.13 9.03 7.95
C ALA A 148 -14.78 10.32 7.20
N LEU A 149 -15.45 11.44 7.53
CA LEU A 149 -15.23 12.73 6.86
C LEU A 149 -13.81 13.26 7.14
N ALA A 150 -13.42 13.29 8.41
CA ALA A 150 -12.09 13.76 8.78
C ALA A 150 -10.97 12.83 8.25
N THR A 151 -11.23 11.54 8.11
CA THR A 151 -10.27 10.60 7.51
C THR A 151 -10.14 10.85 6.00
N ALA A 152 -11.26 11.05 5.30
CA ALA A 152 -11.23 11.37 3.87
C ALA A 152 -10.50 12.68 3.58
N GLU A 153 -10.76 13.74 4.35
CA GLU A 153 -10.05 15.02 4.21
C GLU A 153 -8.54 14.85 4.34
N ARG A 154 -8.08 14.06 5.33
CA ARG A 154 -6.64 13.77 5.48
C ARG A 154 -6.07 13.01 4.30
N ILE A 155 -6.81 12.01 3.77
CA ILE A 155 -6.39 11.26 2.59
C ILE A 155 -6.24 12.19 1.39
N LEU A 156 -7.25 13.03 1.13
CA LEU A 156 -7.25 13.97 0.02
C LEU A 156 -6.09 14.96 0.10
N ALA A 157 -5.88 15.55 1.27
CA ALA A 157 -4.78 16.47 1.50
C ALA A 157 -3.41 15.80 1.31
N THR A 158 -3.24 14.57 1.83
CA THR A 158 -2.00 13.82 1.66
C THR A 158 -1.78 13.39 0.22
N MET A 159 -2.82 13.02 -0.51
CA MET A 159 -2.71 12.67 -1.93
C MET A 159 -2.33 13.89 -2.78
N GLU A 160 -2.85 15.06 -2.47
CA GLU A 160 -2.45 16.31 -3.12
C GLU A 160 -0.97 16.61 -2.89
N GLU A 161 -0.50 16.49 -1.66
CA GLU A 161 0.92 16.66 -1.32
C GLU A 161 1.82 15.64 -2.04
N LEU A 162 1.43 14.37 -2.04
CA LEU A 162 2.17 13.30 -2.73
C LEU A 162 2.20 13.51 -4.25
N SER A 163 1.12 14.03 -4.82
CA SER A 163 1.00 14.26 -6.26
C SER A 163 2.04 15.23 -6.79
N ALA A 164 2.46 16.19 -5.98
CA ALA A 164 3.52 17.14 -6.35
C ALA A 164 4.88 16.46 -6.59
N SER A 165 5.09 15.27 -6.03
CA SER A 165 6.31 14.48 -6.19
C SER A 165 6.20 13.38 -7.25
N PHE A 166 5.07 13.27 -7.94
CA PHE A 166 4.85 12.20 -8.91
C PHE A 166 5.76 12.35 -10.13
N PRO A 167 6.27 11.22 -10.65
CA PRO A 167 7.00 11.22 -11.90
C PRO A 167 6.17 11.74 -13.06
N ALA A 168 6.84 12.33 -14.05
CA ALA A 168 6.17 12.87 -15.23
C ALA A 168 5.30 11.80 -15.92
N GLY A 169 4.03 12.14 -16.16
CA GLY A 169 3.04 11.26 -16.77
C GLY A 169 2.25 10.38 -15.78
N LEU A 170 2.57 10.39 -14.49
CA LEU A 170 1.77 9.76 -13.45
C LEU A 170 0.79 10.78 -12.87
N ARG A 171 -0.48 10.38 -12.74
CA ARG A 171 -1.53 11.15 -12.08
C ARG A 171 -2.41 10.23 -11.26
N TYR A 172 -3.19 10.77 -10.35
CA TYR A 172 -4.22 10.04 -9.64
C TYR A 172 -5.60 10.62 -9.95
N ASP A 173 -6.61 9.78 -9.83
CA ASP A 173 -8.01 10.14 -9.92
C ASP A 173 -8.78 9.44 -8.80
N ILE A 174 -9.79 10.11 -8.24
CA ILE A 174 -10.66 9.55 -7.21
C ILE A 174 -11.92 9.04 -7.90
N VAL A 175 -11.98 7.73 -8.09
CA VAL A 175 -13.08 7.09 -8.83
C VAL A 175 -14.32 6.90 -7.95
N TYR A 176 -14.11 6.68 -6.66
CA TYR A 176 -15.18 6.41 -5.71
C TYR A 176 -14.87 6.99 -4.34
N ASN A 177 -15.69 7.92 -3.88
CA ASN A 177 -15.61 8.52 -2.56
C ASN A 177 -16.98 8.56 -1.89
N PRO A 178 -17.36 7.60 -1.07
CA PRO A 178 -18.65 7.58 -0.41
C PRO A 178 -18.82 8.69 0.63
N THR A 179 -17.74 9.31 1.09
CA THR A 179 -17.80 10.36 2.10
C THR A 179 -18.37 11.68 1.57
N GLU A 180 -18.32 11.93 0.27
CA GLU A 180 -18.97 13.08 -0.36
C GLU A 180 -20.48 13.04 -0.15
N PHE A 181 -21.09 11.89 -0.40
CA PHE A 181 -22.51 11.69 -0.14
C PHE A 181 -22.87 11.86 1.35
N ILE A 182 -22.03 11.38 2.24
CA ILE A 182 -22.20 11.56 3.69
C ILE A 182 -22.12 13.04 4.06
N ALA A 183 -21.13 13.77 3.56
CA ALA A 183 -20.96 15.20 3.80
C ALA A 183 -22.18 16.01 3.31
N GLU A 184 -22.65 15.72 2.10
CA GLU A 184 -23.83 16.37 1.53
C GLU A 184 -25.09 16.07 2.36
N SER A 185 -25.28 14.82 2.76
CA SER A 185 -26.41 14.42 3.62
C SER A 185 -26.38 15.12 4.98
N VAL A 186 -25.22 15.25 5.61
CA VAL A 186 -25.07 15.99 6.88
C VAL A 186 -25.39 17.47 6.68
N ASN A 187 -24.91 18.10 5.60
CA ASN A 187 -25.18 19.49 5.31
C ASN A 187 -26.69 19.75 5.05
N GLU A 188 -27.36 18.85 4.33
CA GLU A 188 -28.80 18.95 4.11
C GLU A 188 -29.60 18.81 5.42
N VAL A 189 -29.19 17.91 6.32
CA VAL A 189 -29.81 17.81 7.65
C VAL A 189 -29.64 19.10 8.46
N ILE A 190 -28.41 19.64 8.49
CA ILE A 190 -28.14 20.91 9.19
C ILE A 190 -28.99 22.05 8.61
N LYS A 191 -29.05 22.17 7.28
CA LYS A 191 -29.85 23.17 6.60
C LYS A 191 -31.34 23.03 6.95
N THR A 192 -31.87 21.80 6.90
CA THR A 192 -33.27 21.52 7.26
C THR A 192 -33.57 21.88 8.70
N ILE A 193 -32.64 21.63 9.62
CA ILE A 193 -32.77 22.05 11.03
C ILE A 193 -32.89 23.57 11.13
N PHE A 194 -32.02 24.31 10.46
CA PHE A 194 -32.07 25.79 10.46
C PHE A 194 -33.36 26.31 9.82
N GLU A 195 -33.82 25.75 8.72
CA GLU A 195 -35.09 26.10 8.09
C GLU A 195 -36.28 25.83 9.03
N ALA A 196 -36.32 24.68 9.67
CA ALA A 196 -37.36 24.34 10.64
C ALA A 196 -37.36 25.28 11.85
N VAL A 197 -36.20 25.58 12.43
CA VAL A 197 -36.07 26.54 13.54
C VAL A 197 -36.57 27.93 13.10
N ALA A 198 -36.15 28.40 11.92
CA ALA A 198 -36.57 29.69 11.38
C ALA A 198 -38.11 29.77 11.20
N LEU A 199 -38.69 28.71 10.68
CA LEU A 199 -40.14 28.62 10.51
C LEU A 199 -40.89 28.66 11.84
N VAL A 200 -40.42 27.87 12.82
CA VAL A 200 -41.01 27.86 14.17
C VAL A 200 -40.88 29.24 14.82
N VAL A 201 -39.74 29.90 14.71
CA VAL A 201 -39.54 31.27 15.21
C VAL A 201 -40.54 32.24 14.59
N ILE A 202 -40.70 32.21 13.28
CA ILE A 202 -41.68 33.06 12.58
C ILE A 202 -43.12 32.82 13.09
N VAL A 203 -43.50 31.55 13.21
CA VAL A 203 -44.84 31.19 13.70
C VAL A 203 -45.03 31.66 15.14
N VAL A 204 -44.02 31.47 16.01
CA VAL A 204 -44.11 31.93 17.41
C VAL A 204 -44.24 33.43 17.52
N ILE A 205 -43.49 34.20 16.72
CA ILE A 205 -43.61 35.66 16.69
C ILE A 205 -45.02 36.09 16.23
N LEU A 206 -45.53 35.45 15.18
CA LEU A 206 -46.85 35.74 14.64
C LEU A 206 -47.98 35.49 15.66
N PHE A 207 -47.93 34.42 16.40
CA PHE A 207 -48.97 34.05 17.38
C PHE A 207 -48.89 34.83 18.68
N LEU A 208 -47.66 35.09 19.19
CA LEU A 208 -47.49 35.82 20.46
C LEU A 208 -47.61 37.34 20.31
N GLN A 209 -47.57 37.89 19.09
CA GLN A 209 -47.75 39.31 18.75
C GLN A 209 -46.88 40.27 19.59
N THR A 210 -45.95 39.77 20.41
CA THR A 210 -45.05 40.54 21.26
C THR A 210 -43.62 39.99 21.15
N TRP A 211 -42.73 40.82 20.70
CA TRP A 211 -41.30 40.52 20.55
C TRP A 211 -40.69 39.98 21.86
N ARG A 212 -41.05 40.59 23.00
CA ARG A 212 -40.51 40.21 24.32
C ARG A 212 -40.90 38.80 24.75
N ALA A 213 -42.12 38.38 24.48
CA ALA A 213 -42.63 37.05 24.83
C ALA A 213 -42.03 35.96 23.91
N SER A 214 -41.63 36.31 22.68
CA SER A 214 -41.05 35.40 21.72
C SER A 214 -39.59 35.04 22.01
N ILE A 215 -38.88 35.83 22.82
CA ILE A 215 -37.46 35.59 23.15
C ILE A 215 -37.29 34.25 23.89
N VAL A 216 -38.22 33.93 24.81
CA VAL A 216 -38.11 32.69 25.63
C VAL A 216 -38.15 31.42 24.78
N PRO A 217 -39.14 31.20 23.90
CA PRO A 217 -39.14 30.02 23.02
C PRO A 217 -37.99 30.06 21.98
N ILE A 218 -37.62 31.19 21.49
CA ILE A 218 -36.52 31.34 20.52
C ILE A 218 -35.16 30.87 21.08
N VAL A 219 -34.91 31.12 22.36
CA VAL A 219 -33.70 30.64 23.05
C VAL A 219 -33.86 29.19 23.52
N ALA A 220 -35.05 28.80 23.97
CA ALA A 220 -35.29 27.46 24.45
C ALA A 220 -35.14 26.36 23.39
N ILE A 221 -35.52 26.63 22.12
CA ILE A 221 -35.44 25.67 21.03
C ILE A 221 -34.01 25.26 20.73
N PRO A 222 -33.04 26.17 20.48
CA PRO A 222 -31.65 25.79 20.24
C PRO A 222 -31.03 25.09 21.45
N VAL A 223 -31.29 25.57 22.68
CA VAL A 223 -30.77 24.98 23.91
C VAL A 223 -31.24 23.55 24.07
N SER A 224 -32.55 23.31 23.86
CA SER A 224 -33.15 21.97 23.92
C SER A 224 -32.55 21.05 22.82
N LEU A 225 -32.37 21.54 21.61
CA LEU A 225 -31.80 20.78 20.52
C LEU A 225 -30.35 20.37 20.83
N ILE A 226 -29.50 21.33 21.23
CA ILE A 226 -28.12 21.04 21.63
C ILE A 226 -28.08 20.07 22.82
N GLY A 227 -28.94 20.25 23.81
CA GLY A 227 -29.03 19.36 24.97
C GLY A 227 -29.41 17.92 24.61
N ALA A 228 -30.26 17.74 23.59
CA ALA A 228 -30.64 16.40 23.11
C ALA A 228 -29.50 15.64 22.43
N PHE A 229 -28.54 16.37 21.83
CA PHE A 229 -27.35 15.78 21.18
C PHE A 229 -26.12 15.68 22.10
N ALA A 230 -26.19 16.22 23.31
CA ALA A 230 -25.09 16.22 24.29
C ALA A 230 -25.09 14.96 25.22
N ILE A 231 -26.10 14.13 25.10
CA ILE A 231 -26.25 12.84 25.82
C ILE A 231 -25.88 11.69 24.87
#